data_17873d2f6535801eedb4ba3797cfa722
#
_entry.id   17873d2f6535801eedb4ba3797cfa722
#
_cell.length_a   1.000
_cell.length_b   1.000
_cell.length_c   1.000
_cell.angle_alpha   90.00
_cell.angle_beta   90.00
_cell.angle_gamma   90.00
#
_symmetry.space_group_name_H-M   'P 1'
#
loop_
_entity.id
_entity.type
_entity.pdbx_description
1 polymer ?
#
loop_
_entity_poly.entity_id
_entity_poly.type
_entity_poly.pdbx_seq_one_letter_code
_entity_poly.pdbx_strand_id
1 'polypeptide(L)'
;IPTRIWGSYVFPKAEHRNETVVCCGFLVHHWGHFLVEAVTRLWYALENDTGVDKYVFFLNENEQRELKGNYREFFRLLGILDKIEIINQPTTYREVIVPEIAFRCMEFYSPRFLAIFDAIADRIVPSPEWVPEKKIFFTRTGFSKENNLEFGGECLDNFFLRNGFTVLHPERLSLSQMIYQIRNAEEIATISGSAHHNMLFAQNGQRLLILERLVINVDYQVSINRMRGLGVTPIDANFHLYTVD
;
A
#
# COMPACT_ATOMS: atom_id res chain seq x y z
N ILE A 1 8.62 -10.25 -11.80
CA ILE A 1 8.08 -11.18 -12.81
C ILE A 1 8.76 -12.50 -12.57
N PRO A 2 8.05 -13.60 -12.26
CA PRO A 2 8.63 -14.92 -12.33
C PRO A 2 9.02 -15.14 -13.80
N THR A 3 10.30 -15.04 -14.09
CA THR A 3 10.81 -14.86 -15.44
C THR A 3 10.83 -16.13 -16.27
N ARG A 4 10.57 -17.30 -15.69
CA ARG A 4 10.42 -18.55 -16.44
C ARG A 4 9.70 -19.60 -15.60
N ILE A 5 8.51 -19.96 -16.01
CA ILE A 5 7.90 -21.22 -15.63
C ILE A 5 8.34 -22.24 -16.67
N TRP A 6 9.22 -23.16 -16.30
CA TRP A 6 9.60 -24.28 -17.15
C TRP A 6 8.62 -25.42 -16.91
N GLY A 7 7.90 -25.84 -17.92
CA GLY A 7 7.01 -26.99 -17.88
C GLY A 7 6.16 -27.10 -19.14
N SER A 8 5.67 -28.27 -19.43
CA SER A 8 4.62 -28.45 -20.43
C SER A 8 3.29 -28.04 -19.80
N TYR A 9 2.68 -27.00 -20.36
CA TYR A 9 1.37 -26.55 -19.91
C TYR A 9 0.30 -27.41 -20.58
N VAL A 10 -0.40 -28.21 -19.79
CA VAL A 10 -1.70 -28.73 -20.19
C VAL A 10 -2.72 -27.68 -19.77
N PHE A 11 -3.25 -26.93 -20.72
CA PHE A 11 -4.35 -26.01 -20.43
C PHE A 11 -5.61 -26.85 -20.23
N PRO A 12 -6.17 -26.92 -19.02
CA PRO A 12 -7.50 -27.48 -18.83
C PRO A 12 -8.48 -26.66 -19.67
N LYS A 13 -9.64 -27.23 -19.94
CA LYS A 13 -10.71 -26.53 -20.68
C LYS A 13 -11.00 -25.20 -19.97
N ALA A 14 -10.63 -24.11 -20.60
CA ALA A 14 -10.84 -22.76 -20.05
C ALA A 14 -12.29 -22.33 -20.26
N GLU A 15 -12.86 -21.67 -19.27
CA GLU A 15 -14.12 -20.96 -19.44
C GLU A 15 -13.90 -19.77 -20.39
N HIS A 16 -14.79 -19.56 -21.35
CA HIS A 16 -14.73 -18.39 -22.24
C HIS A 16 -15.78 -17.37 -21.82
N ARG A 17 -15.33 -16.12 -21.65
CA ARG A 17 -16.18 -14.96 -21.31
C ARG A 17 -16.10 -13.90 -22.39
N ASN A 18 -17.26 -13.37 -22.77
CA ASN A 18 -17.35 -12.31 -23.78
C ASN A 18 -17.19 -10.93 -23.14
N GLU A 19 -16.06 -10.71 -22.47
CA GLU A 19 -15.74 -9.50 -21.72
C GLU A 19 -14.41 -8.92 -22.20
N THR A 20 -14.26 -7.59 -22.10
CA THR A 20 -12.99 -6.87 -22.22
C THR A 20 -12.43 -6.63 -20.83
N VAL A 21 -11.26 -7.17 -20.53
CA VAL A 21 -10.69 -7.11 -19.19
C VAL A 21 -9.31 -6.49 -19.16
N VAL A 22 -9.00 -5.83 -18.05
CA VAL A 22 -7.64 -5.35 -17.74
C VAL A 22 -6.93 -6.36 -16.85
N CYS A 23 -5.81 -6.91 -17.33
CA CYS A 23 -4.96 -7.79 -16.53
C CYS A 23 -4.09 -6.98 -15.57
N CYS A 24 -4.41 -7.01 -14.29
CA CYS A 24 -3.70 -6.26 -13.25
C CYS A 24 -2.48 -7.01 -12.67
N GLY A 25 -2.41 -8.33 -12.87
CA GLY A 25 -1.35 -9.17 -12.32
C GLY A 25 -1.73 -9.86 -11.01
N PHE A 26 -0.76 -10.10 -10.13
CA PHE A 26 -1.01 -10.77 -8.85
C PHE A 26 -1.58 -9.81 -7.81
N LEU A 27 -2.62 -10.26 -7.10
CA LEU A 27 -3.11 -9.63 -5.89
C LEU A 27 -2.29 -10.15 -4.71
N VAL A 28 -1.59 -9.25 -4.03
CA VAL A 28 -0.75 -9.60 -2.88
C VAL A 28 -1.45 -9.16 -1.60
N HIS A 29 -1.73 -10.10 -0.68
CA HIS A 29 -2.38 -9.83 0.61
C HIS A 29 -1.41 -9.39 1.72
N HIS A 30 -0.34 -8.71 1.34
CA HIS A 30 0.53 -7.98 2.25
C HIS A 30 0.42 -6.49 1.90
N TRP A 31 -0.11 -5.67 2.81
CA TRP A 31 -0.51 -4.29 2.53
C TRP A 31 0.56 -3.45 1.86
N GLY A 32 1.80 -3.51 2.35
CA GLY A 32 2.91 -2.78 1.74
C GLY A 32 3.16 -3.20 0.29
N HIS A 33 3.25 -4.50 0.03
CA HIS A 33 3.44 -5.04 -1.32
C HIS A 33 2.23 -4.77 -2.23
N PHE A 34 1.02 -4.80 -1.68
CA PHE A 34 -0.18 -4.41 -2.43
C PHE A 34 -0.02 -3.00 -3.00
N LEU A 35 0.40 -2.03 -2.17
CA LEU A 35 0.56 -0.64 -2.59
C LEU A 35 1.66 -0.42 -3.65
N VAL A 36 2.72 -1.23 -3.64
CA VAL A 36 3.90 -1.01 -4.51
C VAL A 36 4.02 -2.00 -5.67
N GLU A 37 3.29 -3.12 -5.64
CA GLU A 37 3.37 -4.15 -6.67
C GLU A 37 2.03 -4.42 -7.36
N ALA A 38 0.96 -4.68 -6.58
CA ALA A 38 -0.32 -5.10 -7.14
C ALA A 38 -1.04 -3.98 -7.90
N VAL A 39 -0.93 -2.72 -7.44
CA VAL A 39 -1.70 -1.60 -7.99
C VAL A 39 -1.04 -0.90 -9.19
N THR A 40 0.13 -1.33 -9.61
CA THR A 40 0.98 -0.64 -10.59
C THR A 40 0.36 -0.46 -11.98
N ARG A 41 -0.71 -1.17 -12.31
CA ARG A 41 -1.48 -1.08 -13.56
C ARG A 41 -2.82 -0.38 -13.42
N LEU A 42 -3.23 -0.01 -12.19
CA LEU A 42 -4.54 0.59 -11.93
C LEU A 42 -4.68 2.03 -12.40
N TRP A 43 -3.59 2.68 -12.83
CA TRP A 43 -3.67 3.98 -13.51
C TRP A 43 -4.56 3.92 -14.74
N TYR A 44 -4.67 2.74 -15.37
CA TYR A 44 -5.50 2.54 -16.54
C TYR A 44 -6.98 2.85 -16.26
N ALA A 45 -7.45 2.57 -15.05
CA ALA A 45 -8.80 2.88 -14.62
C ALA A 45 -9.10 4.38 -14.55
N LEU A 46 -8.09 5.22 -14.41
CA LEU A 46 -8.25 6.68 -14.37
C LEU A 46 -8.33 7.30 -15.76
N GLU A 47 -7.72 6.66 -16.75
CA GLU A 47 -7.59 7.21 -18.11
C GLU A 47 -8.52 6.53 -19.13
N ASN A 48 -8.86 5.26 -18.93
CA ASN A 48 -9.47 4.42 -19.96
C ASN A 48 -10.56 3.47 -19.43
N ASP A 49 -11.37 3.89 -18.45
CA ASP A 49 -12.38 2.98 -17.85
C ASP A 49 -13.56 2.67 -18.78
N THR A 50 -13.72 3.41 -19.86
CA THR A 50 -14.80 3.20 -20.84
C THR A 50 -14.56 1.91 -21.64
N GLY A 51 -15.53 0.99 -21.61
CA GLY A 51 -15.47 -0.28 -22.34
C GLY A 51 -14.72 -1.39 -21.61
N VAL A 52 -14.21 -1.16 -20.39
CA VAL A 52 -13.63 -2.19 -19.53
C VAL A 52 -14.74 -2.82 -18.67
N ASP A 53 -14.92 -4.13 -18.82
CA ASP A 53 -15.89 -4.88 -18.02
C ASP A 53 -15.30 -5.24 -16.64
N LYS A 54 -14.05 -5.72 -16.59
CA LYS A 54 -13.40 -6.16 -15.35
C LYS A 54 -11.91 -5.79 -15.25
N TYR A 55 -11.44 -5.60 -14.02
CA TYR A 55 -10.04 -5.55 -13.63
C TYR A 55 -9.69 -6.87 -12.95
N VAL A 56 -8.87 -7.68 -13.60
CA VAL A 56 -8.65 -9.08 -13.24
C VAL A 56 -7.31 -9.23 -12.52
N PHE A 57 -7.35 -9.87 -11.36
CA PHE A 57 -6.18 -10.25 -10.57
C PHE A 57 -6.06 -11.76 -10.46
N PHE A 58 -4.81 -12.23 -10.35
CA PHE A 58 -4.47 -13.61 -10.01
C PHE A 58 -4.14 -13.70 -8.52
N LEU A 59 -4.40 -14.84 -7.89
CA LEU A 59 -3.90 -15.15 -6.54
C LEU A 59 -2.76 -16.14 -6.60
N ASN A 60 -1.86 -16.04 -5.61
CA ASN A 60 -1.02 -17.18 -5.26
C ASN A 60 -1.89 -18.26 -4.58
N GLU A 61 -1.49 -19.53 -4.72
CA GLU A 61 -2.30 -20.70 -4.33
C GLU A 61 -2.82 -20.70 -2.89
N ASN A 62 -2.17 -19.96 -1.98
CA ASN A 62 -2.49 -19.93 -0.55
C ASN A 62 -3.16 -18.62 -0.07
N GLU A 63 -3.54 -17.73 -0.98
CA GLU A 63 -4.08 -16.42 -0.60
C GLU A 63 -5.61 -16.39 -0.57
N GLN A 64 -6.15 -15.52 0.28
CA GLN A 64 -7.60 -15.37 0.43
C GLN A 64 -8.20 -14.62 -0.77
N ARG A 65 -9.33 -15.12 -1.28
CA ARG A 65 -10.04 -14.51 -2.42
C ARG A 65 -10.87 -13.30 -2.04
N GLU A 66 -11.17 -13.13 -0.76
CA GLU A 66 -12.09 -12.09 -0.32
C GLU A 66 -11.36 -10.78 -0.05
N LEU A 67 -11.82 -9.73 -0.72
CA LEU A 67 -11.35 -8.36 -0.48
C LEU A 67 -12.01 -7.82 0.79
N LYS A 68 -11.23 -7.66 1.86
CA LYS A 68 -11.67 -7.10 3.15
C LYS A 68 -10.86 -5.87 3.55
N GLY A 69 -11.37 -5.11 4.51
CA GLY A 69 -10.66 -4.00 5.12
C GLY A 69 -10.11 -3.00 4.10
N ASN A 70 -8.86 -2.62 4.26
CA ASN A 70 -8.19 -1.62 3.45
C ASN A 70 -8.13 -1.96 1.95
N TYR A 71 -8.05 -3.24 1.57
CA TYR A 71 -8.05 -3.66 0.17
C TYR A 71 -9.38 -3.32 -0.51
N ARG A 72 -10.49 -3.67 0.14
CA ARG A 72 -11.84 -3.37 -0.36
C ARG A 72 -12.07 -1.87 -0.42
N GLU A 73 -11.66 -1.14 0.63
CA GLU A 73 -11.80 0.31 0.69
C GLU A 73 -10.97 1.02 -0.37
N PHE A 74 -9.76 0.55 -0.66
CA PHE A 74 -8.89 1.06 -1.73
C PHE A 74 -9.60 1.01 -3.08
N PHE A 75 -10.13 -0.15 -3.47
CA PHE A 75 -10.84 -0.29 -4.75
C PHE A 75 -12.15 0.50 -4.79
N ARG A 76 -12.85 0.60 -3.66
CA ARG A 76 -14.05 1.44 -3.55
C ARG A 76 -13.73 2.91 -3.76
N LEU A 77 -12.69 3.42 -3.12
CA LEU A 77 -12.24 4.80 -3.28
C LEU A 77 -11.69 5.06 -4.68
N LEU A 78 -11.02 4.08 -5.28
CA LEU A 78 -10.61 4.20 -6.69
C LEU A 78 -11.81 4.18 -7.66
N GLY A 79 -12.99 3.72 -7.20
CA GLY A 79 -14.23 3.71 -7.98
C GLY A 79 -14.39 2.50 -8.89
N ILE A 80 -13.65 1.43 -8.66
CA ILE A 80 -13.65 0.23 -9.50
C ILE A 80 -14.01 -1.06 -8.75
N LEU A 81 -14.46 -0.96 -7.50
CA LEU A 81 -14.71 -2.15 -6.66
C LEU A 81 -15.63 -3.17 -7.33
N ASP A 82 -16.67 -2.71 -7.99
CA ASP A 82 -17.67 -3.59 -8.64
C ASP A 82 -17.14 -4.26 -9.93
N LYS A 83 -16.03 -3.74 -10.45
CA LYS A 83 -15.33 -4.30 -11.61
C LYS A 83 -14.15 -5.21 -11.23
N ILE A 84 -13.79 -5.32 -9.95
CA ILE A 84 -12.68 -6.18 -9.52
C ILE A 84 -13.10 -7.64 -9.60
N GLU A 85 -12.27 -8.43 -10.23
CA GLU A 85 -12.41 -9.88 -10.29
C GLU A 85 -11.10 -10.57 -9.92
N ILE A 86 -11.21 -11.59 -9.08
CA ILE A 86 -10.08 -12.44 -8.69
C ILE A 86 -10.29 -13.81 -9.33
N ILE A 87 -9.43 -14.15 -10.30
CA ILE A 87 -9.50 -15.42 -11.01
C ILE A 87 -8.58 -16.47 -10.38
N ASN A 88 -9.06 -17.69 -10.38
CA ASN A 88 -8.38 -18.86 -9.81
C ASN A 88 -8.41 -20.09 -10.71
N GLN A 89 -8.96 -19.93 -11.89
CA GLN A 89 -9.06 -20.99 -12.88
C GLN A 89 -8.72 -20.43 -14.27
N PRO A 90 -8.28 -21.28 -15.20
CA PRO A 90 -8.04 -20.88 -16.57
C PRO A 90 -9.30 -20.28 -17.20
N THR A 91 -9.20 -19.01 -17.59
CA THR A 91 -10.29 -18.24 -18.19
C THR A 91 -9.77 -17.53 -19.44
N THR A 92 -10.55 -17.55 -20.49
CA THR A 92 -10.29 -16.78 -21.72
C THR A 92 -11.32 -15.66 -21.85
N TYR A 93 -10.90 -14.54 -22.39
CA TYR A 93 -11.75 -13.36 -22.56
C TYR A 93 -11.79 -12.95 -24.02
N ARG A 94 -12.83 -12.19 -24.41
CA ARG A 94 -12.91 -11.58 -25.74
C ARG A 94 -11.67 -10.71 -26.01
N GLU A 95 -11.27 -9.93 -25.00
CA GLU A 95 -10.12 -9.03 -25.09
C GLU A 95 -9.44 -8.93 -23.74
N VAL A 96 -8.11 -8.97 -23.74
CA VAL A 96 -7.29 -8.78 -22.55
C VAL A 96 -6.34 -7.61 -22.78
N ILE A 97 -6.54 -6.53 -22.05
CA ILE A 97 -5.68 -5.35 -22.04
C ILE A 97 -4.62 -5.55 -20.96
N VAL A 98 -3.37 -5.40 -21.32
CA VAL A 98 -2.23 -5.50 -20.37
C VAL A 98 -1.50 -4.15 -20.32
N PRO A 99 -1.91 -3.22 -19.46
CA PRO A 99 -1.22 -1.95 -19.33
C PRO A 99 0.21 -2.14 -18.85
N GLU A 100 1.10 -1.24 -19.25
CA GLU A 100 2.44 -1.19 -18.66
C GLU A 100 2.36 -0.88 -17.16
N ILE A 101 3.31 -1.41 -16.39
CA ILE A 101 3.44 -1.04 -14.98
C ILE A 101 3.90 0.42 -14.87
N ALA A 102 3.29 1.19 -14.00
CA ALA A 102 3.65 2.59 -13.79
C ALA A 102 4.75 2.81 -12.75
N PHE A 103 5.17 1.74 -12.08
CA PHE A 103 6.23 1.77 -11.07
C PHE A 103 7.01 0.46 -11.04
N ARG A 104 8.33 0.57 -10.94
CA ARG A 104 9.25 -0.52 -10.58
C ARG A 104 10.29 0.02 -9.62
N CYS A 105 10.40 -0.65 -8.47
CA CYS A 105 11.28 -0.26 -7.38
C CYS A 105 12.72 0.01 -7.86
N MET A 106 13.29 1.14 -7.48
CA MET A 106 14.65 1.59 -7.80
C MET A 106 14.97 1.74 -9.30
N GLU A 107 14.04 1.45 -10.20
CA GLU A 107 14.27 1.54 -11.65
C GLU A 107 13.57 2.76 -12.26
N PHE A 108 12.24 2.81 -12.16
CA PHE A 108 11.45 3.92 -12.69
C PHE A 108 10.12 4.11 -12.01
N TYR A 109 9.56 5.29 -12.18
CA TYR A 109 8.15 5.57 -11.92
C TYR A 109 7.59 6.55 -12.95
N SER A 110 6.29 6.41 -13.20
CA SER A 110 5.50 7.33 -14.01
C SER A 110 4.61 8.17 -13.11
N PRO A 111 4.30 9.43 -13.45
CA PRO A 111 3.30 10.24 -12.74
C PRO A 111 1.94 9.54 -12.59
N ARG A 112 1.59 8.64 -13.52
CA ARG A 112 0.40 7.80 -13.45
C ARG A 112 0.32 6.92 -12.20
N PHE A 113 1.46 6.50 -11.67
CA PHE A 113 1.49 5.72 -10.43
C PHE A 113 1.00 6.54 -9.25
N LEU A 114 1.51 7.75 -9.08
CA LEU A 114 1.08 8.64 -8.00
C LEU A 114 -0.37 9.12 -8.18
N ALA A 115 -0.81 9.30 -9.42
CA ALA A 115 -2.19 9.69 -9.73
C ALA A 115 -3.23 8.72 -9.15
N ILE A 116 -2.92 7.43 -9.01
CA ILE A 116 -3.79 6.44 -8.35
C ILE A 116 -4.07 6.87 -6.91
N PHE A 117 -3.04 7.20 -6.16
CA PHE A 117 -3.13 7.55 -4.74
C PHE A 117 -3.74 8.94 -4.54
N ASP A 118 -3.45 9.87 -5.43
CA ASP A 118 -4.05 11.21 -5.40
C ASP A 118 -5.54 11.14 -5.70
N ALA A 119 -5.96 10.39 -6.72
CA ALA A 119 -7.37 10.18 -7.03
C ALA A 119 -8.17 9.53 -5.90
N ILE A 120 -7.55 8.60 -5.16
CA ILE A 120 -8.15 7.99 -3.97
C ILE A 120 -8.30 9.04 -2.86
N ALA A 121 -7.24 9.80 -2.58
CA ALA A 121 -7.25 10.81 -1.53
C ALA A 121 -8.27 11.93 -1.79
N ASP A 122 -8.40 12.36 -3.05
CA ASP A 122 -9.34 13.41 -3.46
C ASP A 122 -10.81 13.00 -3.35
N ARG A 123 -11.09 11.69 -3.31
CA ARG A 123 -12.46 11.16 -3.13
C ARG A 123 -12.84 10.97 -1.66
N ILE A 124 -11.96 11.27 -0.73
CA ILE A 124 -12.26 11.15 0.69
C ILE A 124 -13.12 12.34 1.12
N VAL A 125 -14.30 12.01 1.65
CA VAL A 125 -15.16 13.00 2.31
C VAL A 125 -14.91 12.90 3.81
N PRO A 126 -14.26 13.90 4.42
CA PRO A 126 -13.97 13.86 5.86
C PRO A 126 -15.27 13.84 6.68
N SER A 127 -15.30 13.01 7.72
CA SER A 127 -16.34 13.12 8.74
C SER A 127 -16.10 14.39 9.58
N PRO A 128 -17.16 15.09 10.04
CA PRO A 128 -17.04 16.24 10.95
C PRO A 128 -16.27 15.92 12.25
N GLU A 129 -16.23 14.67 12.63
CA GLU A 129 -15.53 14.20 13.83
C GLU A 129 -14.01 14.03 13.62
N TRP A 130 -13.54 14.08 12.38
CA TRP A 130 -12.12 13.91 12.10
C TRP A 130 -11.39 15.23 12.28
N VAL A 131 -10.56 15.28 13.31
CA VAL A 131 -9.69 16.42 13.58
C VAL A 131 -8.39 16.19 12.84
N PRO A 132 -7.95 17.16 11.99
CA PRO A 132 -6.67 17.05 11.31
C PRO A 132 -5.54 17.36 12.27
N GLU A 133 -4.54 16.51 12.31
CA GLU A 133 -3.37 16.64 13.19
C GLU A 133 -2.15 17.11 12.41
N LYS A 134 -1.40 18.06 12.98
CA LYS A 134 -0.21 18.61 12.34
C LYS A 134 1.03 17.73 12.48
N LYS A 135 1.11 17.01 13.59
CA LYS A 135 2.19 16.07 13.89
C LYS A 135 1.60 14.74 14.30
N ILE A 136 1.89 13.72 13.55
CA ILE A 136 1.36 12.37 13.80
C ILE A 136 2.50 11.35 13.94
N PHE A 137 2.32 10.43 14.87
CA PHE A 137 3.17 9.25 15.01
C PHE A 137 2.35 7.98 14.82
N PHE A 138 2.67 7.21 13.80
CA PHE A 138 2.08 5.88 13.60
C PHE A 138 2.81 4.86 14.45
N THR A 139 2.20 4.51 15.57
CA THR A 139 2.76 3.53 16.51
C THR A 139 2.48 2.09 16.04
N ARG A 140 3.18 1.14 16.67
CA ARG A 140 2.96 -0.30 16.49
C ARG A 140 2.50 -1.00 17.79
N THR A 141 2.30 -0.27 18.86
CA THR A 141 1.95 -0.82 20.20
C THR A 141 0.60 -1.56 20.22
N GLY A 142 -0.30 -1.27 19.27
CA GLY A 142 -1.61 -1.93 19.16
C GLY A 142 -1.60 -3.26 18.38
N PHE A 143 -0.49 -3.63 17.73
CA PHE A 143 -0.40 -4.93 17.06
C PHE A 143 -0.32 -6.07 18.08
N SER A 144 -0.92 -7.23 17.75
CA SER A 144 -0.98 -8.36 18.67
C SER A 144 0.42 -8.80 19.12
N LYS A 145 0.55 -9.11 20.42
CA LYS A 145 1.84 -9.51 21.04
C LYS A 145 2.43 -10.78 20.44
N GLU A 146 1.63 -11.62 19.80
CA GLU A 146 2.08 -12.86 19.18
C GLU A 146 3.03 -12.66 18.00
N ASN A 147 2.95 -11.51 17.34
CA ASN A 147 3.80 -11.16 16.19
C ASN A 147 4.73 -9.97 16.46
N ASN A 148 4.74 -9.45 17.69
CA ASN A 148 5.46 -8.23 18.02
C ASN A 148 6.49 -8.50 19.13
N LEU A 149 7.73 -8.75 18.72
CA LEU A 149 8.89 -8.86 19.62
C LEU A 149 9.54 -7.49 19.88
N GLU A 150 8.83 -6.40 19.59
CA GLU A 150 9.34 -5.05 19.78
C GLU A 150 9.16 -4.60 21.23
N PHE A 151 10.27 -4.24 21.88
CA PHE A 151 10.29 -3.68 23.23
C PHE A 151 10.30 -2.15 23.18
N GLY A 152 9.72 -1.52 24.21
CA GLY A 152 9.83 -0.07 24.37
C GLY A 152 8.83 0.75 23.54
N GLY A 153 7.87 0.15 22.87
CA GLY A 153 6.87 0.88 22.08
C GLY A 153 6.12 1.95 22.89
N GLU A 154 5.72 1.62 24.13
CA GLU A 154 5.04 2.57 25.02
C GLU A 154 5.97 3.76 25.40
N CYS A 155 7.28 3.55 25.49
CA CYS A 155 8.22 4.61 25.73
C CYS A 155 8.29 5.57 24.52
N LEU A 156 8.23 5.01 23.30
CA LEU A 156 8.16 5.82 22.07
C LEU A 156 6.85 6.60 21.99
N ASP A 157 5.71 5.98 22.29
CA ASP A 157 4.41 6.64 22.33
C ASP A 157 4.46 7.84 23.28
N ASN A 158 4.96 7.65 24.50
CA ASN A 158 5.14 8.72 25.49
C ASN A 158 6.11 9.81 25.04
N PHE A 159 7.21 9.43 24.37
CA PHE A 159 8.16 10.39 23.81
C PHE A 159 7.50 11.27 22.76
N PHE A 160 6.80 10.69 21.80
CA PHE A 160 6.15 11.45 20.75
C PHE A 160 5.01 12.32 21.28
N LEU A 161 4.19 11.82 22.22
CA LEU A 161 3.17 12.62 22.90
C LEU A 161 3.76 13.88 23.58
N ARG A 162 4.86 13.73 24.32
CA ARG A 162 5.54 14.85 25.01
C ARG A 162 6.14 15.87 24.03
N ASN A 163 6.40 15.47 22.79
CA ASN A 163 6.93 16.32 21.73
C ASN A 163 5.85 16.86 20.79
N GLY A 164 4.57 16.78 21.20
CA GLY A 164 3.44 17.39 20.50
C GLY A 164 2.94 16.60 19.30
N PHE A 165 3.25 15.30 19.22
CA PHE A 165 2.67 14.41 18.22
C PHE A 165 1.40 13.76 18.75
N THR A 166 0.43 13.58 17.88
CA THR A 166 -0.71 12.70 18.12
C THR A 166 -0.32 11.27 17.75
N VAL A 167 -0.40 10.37 18.74
CA VAL A 167 -0.09 8.94 18.53
C VAL A 167 -1.30 8.24 17.92
N LEU A 168 -1.13 7.69 16.74
CA LEU A 168 -2.16 7.02 15.97
C LEU A 168 -1.87 5.52 15.85
N HIS A 169 -2.90 4.71 16.00
CA HIS A 169 -2.86 3.26 15.84
C HIS A 169 -3.39 2.88 14.45
N PRO A 170 -2.53 2.58 13.47
CA PRO A 170 -2.97 2.32 12.09
C PRO A 170 -4.01 1.22 11.97
N GLU A 171 -3.93 0.20 12.82
CA GLU A 171 -4.85 -0.93 12.83
C GLU A 171 -6.27 -0.58 13.32
N ARG A 172 -6.45 0.60 13.92
CA ARG A 172 -7.74 1.11 14.40
C ARG A 172 -8.37 2.15 13.47
N LEU A 173 -7.63 2.58 12.46
CA LEU A 173 -8.09 3.57 11.50
C LEU A 173 -8.64 2.87 10.25
N SER A 174 -9.71 3.40 9.67
CA SER A 174 -10.05 3.10 8.29
C SER A 174 -9.00 3.66 7.35
N LEU A 175 -8.93 3.14 6.12
CA LEU A 175 -8.02 3.67 5.11
C LEU A 175 -8.28 5.17 4.86
N SER A 176 -9.53 5.58 4.79
CA SER A 176 -9.92 6.98 4.62
C SER A 176 -9.43 7.87 5.76
N GLN A 177 -9.56 7.42 7.02
CA GLN A 177 -9.06 8.16 8.18
C GLN A 177 -7.54 8.30 8.15
N MET A 178 -6.84 7.21 7.85
CA MET A 178 -5.38 7.21 7.76
C MET A 178 -4.89 8.16 6.66
N ILE A 179 -5.49 8.11 5.47
CA ILE A 179 -5.15 9.01 4.36
C ILE A 179 -5.44 10.47 4.75
N TYR A 180 -6.59 10.73 5.38
CA TYR A 180 -6.94 12.07 5.85
C TYR A 180 -5.88 12.63 6.80
N GLN A 181 -5.43 11.86 7.78
CA GLN A 181 -4.37 12.28 8.71
C GLN A 181 -3.05 12.52 7.98
N ILE A 182 -2.63 11.62 7.09
CA ILE A 182 -1.40 11.79 6.30
C ILE A 182 -1.46 13.09 5.48
N ARG A 183 -2.58 13.36 4.79
CA ARG A 183 -2.73 14.55 3.95
C ARG A 183 -2.69 15.87 4.71
N ASN A 184 -3.10 15.88 5.98
CA ASN A 184 -3.18 17.10 6.78
C ASN A 184 -1.97 17.31 7.70
N ALA A 185 -1.13 16.32 7.89
CA ALA A 185 0.05 16.43 8.74
C ALA A 185 1.17 17.22 8.07
N GLU A 186 1.92 17.96 8.85
CA GLU A 186 3.16 18.62 8.43
C GLU A 186 4.38 17.76 8.75
N GLU A 187 4.31 17.04 9.88
CA GLU A 187 5.33 16.10 10.34
C GLU A 187 4.70 14.72 10.60
N ILE A 188 5.28 13.71 10.01
CA ILE A 188 4.86 12.33 10.16
C ILE A 188 6.02 11.53 10.73
N ALA A 189 5.80 10.81 11.82
CA ALA A 189 6.75 9.85 12.35
C ALA A 189 6.18 8.45 12.21
N THR A 190 7.01 7.47 11.87
CA THR A 190 6.60 6.08 11.73
C THR A 190 7.73 5.11 12.03
N ILE A 191 7.40 3.91 12.44
CA ILE A 191 8.35 2.80 12.56
C ILE A 191 8.38 2.06 11.21
N SER A 192 9.58 1.70 10.74
CA SER A 192 9.74 1.01 9.46
C SER A 192 8.95 -0.31 9.41
N GLY A 193 8.27 -0.54 8.28
CA GLY A 193 7.34 -1.65 8.03
C GLY A 193 6.28 -1.26 7.00
N SER A 194 5.25 -2.07 6.80
CA SER A 194 4.19 -1.79 5.81
C SER A 194 3.48 -0.45 6.00
N ALA A 195 3.44 0.07 7.24
CA ALA A 195 2.77 1.33 7.56
C ALA A 195 3.42 2.53 6.86
N HIS A 196 4.75 2.54 6.70
CA HIS A 196 5.44 3.65 6.05
C HIS A 196 5.17 3.75 4.54
N HIS A 197 4.77 2.65 3.87
CA HIS A 197 4.37 2.69 2.46
C HIS A 197 3.08 3.52 2.23
N ASN A 198 2.29 3.78 3.28
CA ASN A 198 1.16 4.70 3.18
C ASN A 198 1.59 6.14 2.84
N MET A 199 2.88 6.45 2.92
CA MET A 199 3.42 7.72 2.43
C MET A 199 3.23 7.91 0.91
N LEU A 200 2.79 6.90 0.18
CA LEU A 200 2.24 7.05 -1.18
C LEU A 200 1.03 8.02 -1.23
N PHE A 201 0.33 8.21 -0.13
CA PHE A 201 -0.75 9.19 -0.02
C PHE A 201 -0.28 10.57 0.46
N ALA A 202 0.97 10.74 0.84
CA ALA A 202 1.52 11.99 1.33
C ALA A 202 1.58 13.09 0.26
N GLN A 203 1.73 14.34 0.71
CA GLN A 203 1.92 15.51 -0.15
C GLN A 203 3.40 15.88 -0.23
N ASN A 204 3.77 16.55 -1.32
CA ASN A 204 5.13 17.05 -1.49
C ASN A 204 5.51 18.01 -0.36
N GLY A 205 6.74 17.89 0.13
CA GLY A 205 7.32 18.77 1.13
C GLY A 205 6.99 18.40 2.58
N GLN A 206 6.17 17.39 2.85
CA GLN A 206 5.95 16.92 4.21
C GLN A 206 7.24 16.34 4.82
N ARG A 207 7.39 16.47 6.12
CA ARG A 207 8.54 15.92 6.87
C ARG A 207 8.19 14.52 7.37
N LEU A 208 9.10 13.58 7.12
CA LEU A 208 8.95 12.20 7.51
C LEU A 208 10.11 11.73 8.38
N LEU A 209 9.81 11.33 9.61
CA LEU A 209 10.73 10.71 10.54
C LEU A 209 10.52 9.20 10.49
N ILE A 210 11.53 8.43 10.10
CA ILE A 210 11.46 6.98 10.05
C ILE A 210 12.35 6.38 11.12
N LEU A 211 11.75 5.67 12.07
CA LEU A 211 12.45 4.86 13.06
C LEU A 211 12.77 3.52 12.41
N GLU A 212 14.02 3.34 11.97
CA GLU A 212 14.48 2.12 11.32
C GLU A 212 14.72 1.03 12.34
N ARG A 213 13.94 -0.04 12.30
CA ARG A 213 14.06 -1.20 13.20
C ARG A 213 14.87 -2.36 12.63
N LEU A 214 15.23 -2.29 11.35
CA LEU A 214 16.01 -3.28 10.64
C LEU A 214 17.16 -2.59 9.91
N VAL A 215 18.30 -3.26 9.84
CA VAL A 215 19.49 -2.76 9.11
C VAL A 215 19.27 -2.72 7.59
N ILE A 216 18.18 -3.31 7.11
CA ILE A 216 17.90 -3.44 5.67
C ILE A 216 17.21 -2.16 5.18
N ASN A 217 17.85 -1.45 4.27
CA ASN A 217 17.22 -0.39 3.50
C ASN A 217 16.03 -0.96 2.72
N VAL A 218 14.86 -0.41 2.98
CA VAL A 218 13.67 -0.78 2.22
C VAL A 218 13.64 0.07 0.96
N ASP A 219 14.16 -0.45 -0.14
CA ASP A 219 14.28 0.23 -1.44
C ASP A 219 12.95 0.83 -1.92
N TYR A 220 11.83 0.17 -1.61
CA TYR A 220 10.50 0.70 -1.86
C TYR A 220 10.27 2.03 -1.17
N GLN A 221 10.69 2.16 0.11
CA GLN A 221 10.49 3.40 0.85
C GLN A 221 11.36 4.54 0.30
N VAL A 222 12.60 4.24 -0.08
CA VAL A 222 13.46 5.22 -0.75
C VAL A 222 12.82 5.74 -2.04
N SER A 223 12.24 4.84 -2.82
CA SER A 223 11.51 5.20 -4.04
C SER A 223 10.29 6.08 -3.73
N ILE A 224 9.48 5.72 -2.72
CA ILE A 224 8.29 6.47 -2.29
C ILE A 224 8.68 7.88 -1.82
N ASN A 225 9.69 7.99 -0.98
CA ASN A 225 10.18 9.26 -0.45
C ASN A 225 10.60 10.22 -1.57
N ARG A 226 11.31 9.68 -2.56
CA ARG A 226 11.74 10.43 -3.75
C ARG A 226 10.56 10.86 -4.62
N MET A 227 9.63 9.93 -4.88
CA MET A 227 8.44 10.21 -5.71
C MET A 227 7.57 11.31 -5.10
N ARG A 228 7.40 11.30 -3.78
CA ARG A 228 6.58 12.28 -3.05
C ARG A 228 7.34 13.53 -2.62
N GLY A 229 8.65 13.61 -2.87
CA GLY A 229 9.45 14.77 -2.48
C GLY A 229 9.43 15.04 -0.98
N LEU A 230 9.50 13.97 -0.16
CA LEU A 230 9.45 14.08 1.30
C LEU A 230 10.79 14.50 1.88
N GLY A 231 10.75 15.36 2.91
CA GLY A 231 11.91 15.68 3.74
C GLY A 231 12.14 14.58 4.78
N VAL A 232 12.97 13.58 4.46
CA VAL A 232 13.12 12.37 5.29
C VAL A 232 14.27 12.46 6.26
N THR A 233 14.03 12.08 7.50
CA THR A 233 15.05 11.87 8.54
C THR A 233 14.96 10.42 9.02
N PRO A 234 15.87 9.54 8.59
CA PRO A 234 15.96 8.18 9.13
C PRO A 234 16.66 8.22 10.49
N ILE A 235 16.17 7.45 11.44
CA ILE A 235 16.79 7.23 12.75
C ILE A 235 17.00 5.74 12.91
N ASP A 236 18.23 5.34 13.15
CA ASP A 236 18.54 3.96 13.54
C ASP A 236 17.97 3.70 14.93
N ALA A 237 16.92 2.91 14.97
CA ALA A 237 16.24 2.45 16.18
C ALA A 237 16.46 0.95 16.42
N ASN A 238 17.45 0.36 15.74
CA ASN A 238 17.78 -1.04 15.86
C ASN A 238 18.68 -1.28 17.06
N PHE A 239 18.08 -1.69 18.18
CA PHE A 239 18.84 -2.07 19.39
C PHE A 239 19.26 -3.52 19.29
N HIS A 240 20.56 -3.76 19.12
CA HIS A 240 21.14 -5.07 19.36
C HIS A 240 21.24 -5.29 20.87
N LEU A 241 20.47 -6.23 21.40
CA LEU A 241 20.73 -6.76 22.73
C LEU A 241 22.00 -7.59 22.62
N TYR A 242 23.13 -7.04 23.03
CA TYR A 242 24.32 -7.83 23.28
C TYR A 242 24.05 -8.66 24.54
N THR A 243 24.04 -9.98 24.42
CA THR A 243 24.19 -10.85 25.58
C THR A 243 25.58 -10.59 26.11
N VAL A 244 25.67 -10.04 27.31
CA VAL A 244 26.91 -9.97 28.06
C VAL A 244 27.08 -11.37 28.65
N ASP A 245 28.03 -12.15 28.11
CA ASP A 245 28.45 -13.42 28.66
C ASP A 245 29.08 -13.24 30.05
#